data_f0a7b9066b0ba01eae9f8dc1e7b09ddb
#
_entry.id   f0a7b9066b0ba01eae9f8dc1e7b09ddb
#
_cell.length_a   1.000
_cell.length_b   1.000
_cell.length_c   1.000
_cell.angle_alpha   90.00
_cell.angle_beta   90.00
_cell.angle_gamma   90.00
#
_symmetry.space_group_name_H-M   'P 1'
#
loop_
_entity.id
_entity.type
_entity.pdbx_description
1 polymer ?
#
loop_
_entity_poly.entity_id
_entity_poly.type
_entity_poly.pdbx_seq_one_letter_code
_entity_poly.pdbx_strand_id
1 'polypeptide(L)'
;MGNVLIIDNLRILTIMECKTYYGEYSLNYWIELLLSFNITLPQYQRSFVWKEDNVRRLIKSLKDKQFVQPVTIALMKTNSDVKGYNLILDGQQRLTTILLSKIGYMPDIDKFENAEEFTKEDVSDEGDDEPYQKKSIKWTFSQMLSEDPMENTIQKIRDRVCTDVRYKELKISSLTEKFFENTFLGFSYIVPDSQKQEDIVKSYALLFRNINYFGMNLSALESRRSLYFMNHEYRNLFEGIDEEGKDVLCGMLIIEKMQSSKLDFVRYLAALSQFYPEENHKEVMKWYSKVSSRESYYADFVSYLLGLDQEDNKHKFDKFHFKEVFEDNSIWKQRYCTLRLSIERLMPKMGLKNGISFTSLINADYWLYGLIYQIVFRGKTLNDDIDELCDELKAEITSKVEGNENYAKAPNQLGLLRKRINDSVKIYSKYVH
;
A
#
# COMPACT_ATOMS: atom_id res chain seq x y z
N MET A 1 36.61 -37.49 25.80
CA MET A 1 36.04 -36.27 26.38
C MET A 1 35.99 -35.21 25.27
N GLY A 2 34.90 -35.14 24.55
CA GLY A 2 34.70 -34.23 23.45
C GLY A 2 33.80 -33.09 23.90
N ASN A 3 34.30 -31.87 23.81
CA ASN A 3 33.54 -30.67 24.06
C ASN A 3 32.46 -30.51 23.00
N VAL A 4 31.21 -30.67 23.40
CA VAL A 4 30.04 -30.23 22.63
C VAL A 4 29.92 -28.75 22.89
N LEU A 5 30.30 -27.93 21.92
CA LEU A 5 29.93 -26.53 21.85
C LEU A 5 28.43 -26.45 21.50
N ILE A 6 27.64 -26.07 22.48
CA ILE A 6 26.25 -25.68 22.29
C ILE A 6 26.28 -24.34 21.57
N ILE A 7 26.00 -24.35 20.28
CA ILE A 7 25.68 -23.13 19.51
C ILE A 7 24.18 -22.95 19.63
N ASP A 8 23.76 -22.30 20.72
CA ASP A 8 22.42 -21.74 20.84
C ASP A 8 22.31 -20.47 19.97
N ASN A 9 21.21 -20.40 19.26
CA ASN A 9 20.70 -19.25 18.49
C ASN A 9 21.29 -18.97 17.09
N LEU A 10 21.46 -19.98 16.28
CA LEU A 10 21.24 -19.80 14.84
C LEU A 10 19.74 -20.02 14.57
N ARG A 11 18.93 -18.96 14.56
CA ARG A 11 17.68 -18.98 13.80
C ARG A 11 18.10 -19.15 12.34
N ILE A 12 18.12 -20.41 11.91
CA ILE A 12 18.17 -20.75 10.49
C ILE A 12 16.99 -20.01 9.87
N LEU A 13 17.26 -18.97 9.08
CA LEU A 13 16.33 -18.48 8.10
C LEU A 13 15.97 -19.71 7.26
N THR A 14 14.84 -20.33 7.58
CA THR A 14 14.30 -21.40 6.76
C THR A 14 13.96 -20.73 5.44
N ILE A 15 14.89 -20.83 4.48
CA ILE A 15 14.62 -20.46 3.10
C ILE A 15 13.50 -21.41 2.70
N MET A 16 12.29 -20.86 2.60
CA MET A 16 11.16 -21.68 2.24
C MET A 16 11.31 -22.08 0.78
N GLU A 17 11.35 -23.37 0.53
CA GLU A 17 11.40 -23.91 -0.80
C GLU A 17 10.05 -23.68 -1.48
N CYS A 18 10.06 -22.95 -2.58
CA CYS A 18 8.93 -22.81 -3.48
C CYS A 18 9.19 -23.65 -4.72
N LYS A 19 8.20 -24.43 -5.13
CA LYS A 19 8.24 -25.11 -6.42
C LYS A 19 7.77 -24.16 -7.50
N THR A 20 8.54 -24.03 -8.57
CA THR A 20 8.18 -23.18 -9.72
C THR A 20 7.95 -24.06 -10.93
N TYR A 21 6.79 -23.90 -11.53
CA TYR A 21 6.41 -24.56 -12.78
C TYR A 21 6.38 -23.52 -13.89
N TYR A 22 6.77 -23.94 -15.09
CA TYR A 22 6.80 -23.07 -16.26
C TYR A 22 5.92 -23.66 -17.36
N GLY A 23 5.30 -22.79 -18.12
CA GLY A 23 4.47 -23.18 -19.25
C GLY A 23 4.01 -21.97 -20.05
N GLU A 24 3.10 -22.20 -20.98
CA GLU A 24 2.47 -21.16 -21.77
C GLU A 24 0.99 -21.48 -21.99
N TYR A 25 0.17 -20.43 -22.06
CA TYR A 25 -1.24 -20.51 -22.41
C TYR A 25 -1.52 -19.65 -23.64
N SER A 26 -2.50 -20.02 -24.45
CA SER A 26 -3.02 -19.14 -25.49
C SER A 26 -3.61 -17.87 -24.87
N LEU A 27 -3.60 -16.77 -25.60
CA LEU A 27 -4.19 -15.51 -25.12
C LEU A 27 -5.67 -15.69 -24.79
N ASN A 28 -6.37 -16.52 -25.56
CA ASN A 28 -7.79 -16.83 -25.29
C ASN A 28 -7.97 -17.53 -23.96
N TYR A 29 -7.12 -18.52 -23.63
CA TYR A 29 -7.19 -19.22 -22.35
C TYR A 29 -6.85 -18.31 -21.17
N TRP A 30 -5.90 -17.38 -21.32
CA TRP A 30 -5.64 -16.36 -20.32
C TRP A 30 -6.88 -15.51 -20.03
N ILE A 31 -7.61 -15.11 -21.07
CA ILE A 31 -8.85 -14.34 -20.94
C ILE A 31 -9.91 -15.17 -20.20
N GLU A 32 -10.10 -16.45 -20.55
CA GLU A 32 -11.03 -17.34 -19.84
C GLU A 32 -10.71 -17.47 -18.35
N LEU A 33 -9.42 -17.58 -17.98
CA LEU A 33 -9.01 -17.64 -16.59
C LEU A 33 -9.33 -16.36 -15.82
N LEU A 34 -9.21 -15.18 -16.46
CA LEU A 34 -9.58 -13.89 -15.86
C LEU A 34 -11.11 -13.76 -15.70
N LEU A 35 -11.88 -14.09 -16.73
CA LEU A 35 -13.33 -13.95 -16.74
C LEU A 35 -14.03 -14.91 -15.77
N SER A 36 -13.44 -16.08 -15.52
CA SER A 36 -13.94 -17.10 -14.60
C SER A 36 -13.44 -16.96 -13.16
N PHE A 37 -12.66 -15.91 -12.84
CA PHE A 37 -12.00 -15.71 -11.56
C PHE A 37 -11.06 -16.87 -11.12
N ASN A 38 -10.62 -17.72 -12.06
CA ASN A 38 -9.60 -18.72 -11.77
C ASN A 38 -8.22 -18.10 -11.52
N ILE A 39 -8.01 -16.90 -12.02
CA ILE A 39 -6.86 -16.03 -11.72
C ILE A 39 -7.39 -14.67 -11.32
N THR A 40 -6.93 -14.16 -10.18
CA THR A 40 -7.37 -12.89 -9.64
C THR A 40 -6.20 -11.94 -9.37
N LEU A 41 -6.53 -10.66 -9.26
CA LEU A 41 -5.59 -9.65 -8.81
C LEU A 41 -5.62 -9.56 -7.29
N PRO A 42 -4.45 -9.48 -6.63
CA PRO A 42 -4.41 -9.03 -5.25
C PRO A 42 -4.99 -7.61 -5.15
N GLN A 43 -5.72 -7.32 -4.07
CA GLN A 43 -6.40 -6.01 -3.88
C GLN A 43 -5.44 -4.81 -3.79
N TYR A 44 -4.14 -5.04 -3.50
CA TYR A 44 -3.10 -4.00 -3.43
C TYR A 44 -2.45 -3.71 -4.76
N GLN A 45 -2.81 -4.48 -5.81
CA GLN A 45 -2.13 -4.30 -7.09
C GLN A 45 -2.43 -2.95 -7.70
N ARG A 46 -1.38 -2.45 -8.30
CA ARG A 46 -1.31 -1.23 -9.06
C ARG A 46 -2.47 -1.10 -10.04
N SER A 47 -3.05 0.06 -10.09
CA SER A 47 -3.99 0.47 -11.12
C SER A 47 -3.41 0.25 -12.53
N PHE A 48 -4.27 0.12 -13.51
CA PHE A 48 -3.85 0.07 -14.91
C PHE A 48 -3.28 1.44 -15.32
N VAL A 49 -1.98 1.47 -15.61
CA VAL A 49 -1.25 2.73 -15.89
C VAL A 49 -0.76 2.83 -17.33
N TRP A 50 -0.97 1.79 -18.15
CA TRP A 50 -0.54 1.79 -19.51
C TRP A 50 -1.40 2.69 -20.38
N LYS A 51 -0.73 3.54 -21.18
CA LYS A 51 -1.37 4.33 -22.23
C LYS A 51 -1.59 3.46 -23.46
N GLU A 52 -2.39 3.97 -24.39
CA GLU A 52 -2.72 3.27 -25.65
C GLU A 52 -1.46 2.82 -26.43
N ASP A 53 -0.39 3.61 -26.41
CA ASP A 53 0.87 3.25 -27.07
C ASP A 53 1.52 1.99 -26.45
N ASN A 54 1.47 1.85 -25.12
CA ASN A 54 1.98 0.64 -24.45
C ASN A 54 1.15 -0.59 -24.84
N VAL A 55 -0.18 -0.43 -24.88
CA VAL A 55 -1.10 -1.47 -25.34
C VAL A 55 -0.76 -1.90 -26.77
N ARG A 56 -0.61 -0.93 -27.67
CA ARG A 56 -0.25 -1.19 -29.08
C ARG A 56 1.12 -1.87 -29.23
N ARG A 57 2.11 -1.46 -28.42
CA ARG A 57 3.45 -2.08 -28.43
C ARG A 57 3.40 -3.55 -28.01
N LEU A 58 2.69 -3.88 -26.92
CA LEU A 58 2.58 -5.26 -26.48
C LEU A 58 1.90 -6.12 -27.56
N ILE A 59 0.78 -5.67 -28.10
CA ILE A 59 0.07 -6.41 -29.15
C ILE A 59 0.93 -6.59 -30.40
N LYS A 60 1.72 -5.57 -30.77
CA LYS A 60 2.68 -5.68 -31.86
C LYS A 60 3.74 -6.73 -31.55
N SER A 61 4.35 -6.72 -30.37
CA SER A 61 5.36 -7.72 -29.98
C SER A 61 4.81 -9.14 -30.04
N LEU A 62 3.56 -9.34 -29.57
CA LEU A 62 2.90 -10.65 -29.65
C LEU A 62 2.62 -11.08 -31.10
N LYS A 63 2.20 -10.15 -32.00
CA LYS A 63 2.00 -10.43 -33.42
C LYS A 63 3.32 -10.79 -34.13
N ASP A 64 4.36 -10.04 -33.80
CA ASP A 64 5.70 -10.20 -34.40
C ASP A 64 6.46 -11.39 -33.77
N LYS A 65 5.83 -12.14 -32.85
CA LYS A 65 6.42 -13.27 -32.10
C LYS A 65 7.72 -12.89 -31.38
N GLN A 66 7.81 -11.64 -30.92
CA GLN A 66 8.92 -11.19 -30.11
C GLN A 66 8.77 -11.73 -28.69
N PHE A 67 9.89 -11.83 -27.99
CA PHE A 67 9.86 -12.23 -26.58
C PHE A 67 9.03 -11.25 -25.75
N VAL A 68 8.06 -11.78 -25.02
CA VAL A 68 7.28 -11.08 -24.02
C VAL A 68 7.51 -11.79 -22.67
N GLN A 69 7.86 -11.03 -21.66
CA GLN A 69 8.13 -11.58 -20.33
C GLN A 69 6.94 -12.41 -19.83
N PRO A 70 7.17 -13.63 -19.28
CA PRO A 70 6.13 -14.47 -18.71
C PRO A 70 5.37 -13.80 -17.59
N VAL A 71 4.11 -14.17 -17.40
CA VAL A 71 3.30 -13.80 -16.24
C VAL A 71 3.70 -14.66 -15.04
N THR A 72 3.84 -14.06 -13.87
CA THR A 72 4.09 -14.80 -12.64
C THR A 72 2.81 -14.95 -11.83
N ILE A 73 2.45 -16.18 -11.52
CA ILE A 73 1.25 -16.56 -10.77
C ILE A 73 1.68 -17.31 -9.51
N ALA A 74 0.96 -17.15 -8.42
CA ALA A 74 1.17 -17.94 -7.21
C ALA A 74 -0.13 -18.57 -6.72
N LEU A 75 -0.04 -19.81 -6.27
CA LEU A 75 -1.14 -20.49 -5.63
C LEU A 75 -1.30 -20.00 -4.19
N MET A 76 -2.46 -19.43 -3.88
CA MET A 76 -2.83 -19.05 -2.52
C MET A 76 -3.79 -20.07 -1.93
N LYS A 77 -3.49 -20.49 -0.69
CA LYS A 77 -4.39 -21.29 0.14
C LYS A 77 -4.59 -20.55 1.45
N THR A 78 -5.84 -20.34 1.86
CA THR A 78 -6.18 -19.88 3.20
C THR A 78 -6.64 -21.06 4.04
N ASN A 79 -6.54 -20.96 5.36
CA ASN A 79 -6.95 -22.03 6.28
C ASN A 79 -8.43 -22.43 6.17
N SER A 80 -9.25 -21.56 5.58
CA SER A 80 -10.68 -21.77 5.36
C SER A 80 -11.03 -22.36 3.99
N ASP A 81 -10.08 -22.36 3.04
CA ASP A 81 -10.37 -22.70 1.66
C ASP A 81 -9.93 -24.11 1.31
N VAL A 82 -10.90 -24.94 0.97
CA VAL A 82 -10.66 -26.28 0.40
C VAL A 82 -10.03 -26.17 -1.00
N LYS A 83 -10.27 -25.04 -1.70
CA LYS A 83 -9.69 -24.73 -3.00
C LYS A 83 -8.84 -23.47 -2.90
N GLY A 84 -7.53 -23.60 -3.17
CA GLY A 84 -6.66 -22.45 -3.34
C GLY A 84 -7.11 -21.59 -4.54
N TYR A 85 -6.76 -20.33 -4.54
CA TYR A 85 -6.95 -19.40 -5.66
C TYR A 85 -5.60 -18.92 -6.19
N ASN A 86 -5.59 -18.54 -7.47
CA ASN A 86 -4.35 -18.13 -8.14
C ASN A 86 -4.28 -16.61 -8.17
N LEU A 87 -3.17 -16.06 -7.68
CA LEU A 87 -2.90 -14.63 -7.72
C LEU A 87 -1.88 -14.28 -8.80
N ILE A 88 -2.14 -13.20 -9.52
CA ILE A 88 -1.17 -12.61 -10.44
C ILE A 88 -0.16 -11.81 -9.60
N LEU A 89 1.10 -12.24 -9.57
CA LEU A 89 2.17 -11.53 -8.87
C LEU A 89 2.87 -10.52 -9.78
N ASP A 90 3.08 -10.88 -11.05
CA ASP A 90 3.59 -9.98 -12.09
C ASP A 90 2.88 -10.25 -13.42
N GLY A 91 2.79 -9.25 -14.27
CA GLY A 91 2.15 -9.34 -15.57
C GLY A 91 0.72 -8.82 -15.63
N GLN A 92 0.22 -8.19 -14.57
CA GLN A 92 -1.12 -7.59 -14.54
C GLN A 92 -1.37 -6.68 -15.75
N GLN A 93 -0.45 -5.74 -16.03
CA GLN A 93 -0.60 -4.80 -17.15
C GLN A 93 -0.69 -5.54 -18.50
N ARG A 94 0.07 -6.62 -18.65
CA ARG A 94 0.06 -7.49 -19.85
C ARG A 94 -1.27 -8.19 -20.01
N LEU A 95 -1.75 -8.87 -18.96
CA LEU A 95 -3.04 -9.57 -19.01
C LEU A 95 -4.22 -8.61 -19.19
N THR A 96 -4.20 -7.48 -18.49
CA THR A 96 -5.20 -6.41 -18.68
C THR A 96 -5.21 -5.94 -20.13
N THR A 97 -4.04 -5.70 -20.73
CA THR A 97 -3.92 -5.28 -22.12
C THR A 97 -4.50 -6.31 -23.09
N ILE A 98 -4.23 -7.60 -22.87
CA ILE A 98 -4.78 -8.69 -23.69
C ILE A 98 -6.31 -8.69 -23.61
N LEU A 99 -6.87 -8.60 -22.40
CA LEU A 99 -8.31 -8.53 -22.19
C LEU A 99 -8.94 -7.30 -22.87
N LEU A 100 -8.37 -6.10 -22.64
CA LEU A 100 -8.85 -4.84 -23.25
C LEU A 100 -8.79 -4.91 -24.78
N SER A 101 -7.75 -5.50 -25.33
CA SER A 101 -7.60 -5.68 -26.78
C SER A 101 -8.66 -6.61 -27.38
N LYS A 102 -9.09 -7.64 -26.63
CA LYS A 102 -10.17 -8.54 -27.03
C LYS A 102 -11.53 -7.86 -26.94
N ILE A 103 -11.77 -7.06 -25.89
CA ILE A 103 -13.00 -6.27 -25.71
C ILE A 103 -13.09 -5.16 -26.76
N GLY A 104 -11.96 -4.54 -27.13
CA GLY A 104 -11.88 -3.42 -28.05
C GLY A 104 -12.14 -2.05 -27.39
N TYR A 105 -12.08 -1.96 -26.08
CA TYR A 105 -12.25 -0.74 -25.28
C TYR A 105 -11.18 -0.65 -24.19
N MET A 106 -10.83 0.56 -23.80
CA MET A 106 -9.92 0.82 -22.68
C MET A 106 -10.42 2.00 -21.84
N PRO A 107 -10.02 2.11 -20.56
CA PRO A 107 -10.37 3.26 -19.74
C PRO A 107 -9.77 4.54 -20.35
N ASP A 108 -10.55 5.60 -20.34
CA ASP A 108 -10.11 6.95 -20.71
C ASP A 108 -9.72 7.70 -19.42
N ILE A 109 -8.42 7.82 -19.18
CA ILE A 109 -7.86 8.36 -17.93
C ILE A 109 -8.43 9.77 -17.64
N ASP A 110 -8.69 10.56 -18.66
CA ASP A 110 -9.20 11.93 -18.50
C ASP A 110 -10.69 12.00 -18.12
N LYS A 111 -11.40 10.88 -18.18
CA LYS A 111 -12.82 10.76 -17.87
C LYS A 111 -13.12 10.19 -16.48
N PHE A 112 -12.10 9.77 -15.74
CA PHE A 112 -12.27 9.30 -14.38
C PHE A 112 -12.08 10.45 -13.40
N GLU A 113 -13.09 10.71 -12.55
CA GLU A 113 -13.10 11.83 -11.60
C GLU A 113 -11.99 11.73 -10.52
N ASN A 114 -11.47 10.53 -10.27
CA ASN A 114 -10.43 10.25 -9.28
C ASN A 114 -9.07 9.99 -9.93
N ALA A 115 -8.74 10.71 -11.00
CA ALA A 115 -7.40 10.64 -11.56
C ALA A 115 -6.40 11.24 -10.56
N GLU A 116 -5.52 10.42 -9.99
CA GLU A 116 -4.43 10.86 -9.12
C GLU A 116 -3.23 11.24 -10.00
N GLU A 117 -2.70 12.44 -9.79
CA GLU A 117 -1.42 12.84 -10.39
C GLU A 117 -0.29 12.41 -9.45
N PHE A 118 0.57 11.50 -9.91
CA PHE A 118 1.78 11.12 -9.19
C PHE A 118 2.91 12.11 -9.47
N THR A 119 3.57 12.57 -8.42
CA THR A 119 4.78 13.38 -8.52
C THR A 119 6.04 12.52 -8.61
N LYS A 120 7.15 13.09 -9.09
CA LYS A 120 8.48 12.43 -9.18
C LYS A 120 8.98 11.80 -7.86
N GLU A 121 8.42 12.17 -6.72
CA GLU A 121 8.79 11.63 -5.40
C GLU A 121 8.24 10.21 -5.16
N ASP A 122 7.28 9.77 -5.96
CA ASP A 122 6.71 8.40 -5.91
C ASP A 122 7.40 7.42 -6.87
N VAL A 123 8.37 7.90 -7.66
CA VAL A 123 9.15 7.10 -8.61
C VAL A 123 10.61 7.14 -8.20
N SER A 124 11.18 5.97 -8.00
CA SER A 124 12.55 5.71 -7.58
C SER A 124 13.61 6.59 -8.24
N ASP A 125 14.67 6.84 -7.45
CA ASP A 125 15.95 7.47 -7.66
C ASP A 125 16.73 6.99 -8.90
N GLU A 126 16.25 7.20 -10.13
CA GLU A 126 17.11 7.12 -11.31
C GLU A 126 16.74 8.24 -12.29
N GLY A 127 17.76 9.07 -12.55
CA GLY A 127 17.66 10.32 -13.23
C GLY A 127 17.17 10.23 -14.67
N ASP A 128 16.11 11.00 -14.93
CA ASP A 128 15.86 11.63 -16.21
C ASP A 128 15.17 12.97 -15.97
N ASP A 129 15.77 14.03 -16.53
CA ASP A 129 15.45 15.45 -16.30
C ASP A 129 14.22 15.96 -17.07
N GLU A 130 13.12 15.19 -17.09
CA GLU A 130 11.84 15.68 -17.64
C GLU A 130 10.73 15.72 -16.57
N PRO A 131 9.91 16.77 -16.51
CA PRO A 131 8.81 16.87 -15.55
C PRO A 131 7.66 15.94 -15.96
N TYR A 132 7.66 14.72 -15.45
CA TYR A 132 6.65 13.72 -15.73
C TYR A 132 5.46 13.90 -14.77
N GLN A 133 4.43 14.62 -15.17
CA GLN A 133 3.10 14.52 -14.58
C GLN A 133 2.41 13.28 -15.16
N LYS A 134 2.36 12.20 -14.42
CA LYS A 134 1.70 10.97 -14.83
C LYS A 134 0.36 10.87 -14.12
N LYS A 135 -0.72 11.22 -14.80
CA LYS A 135 -2.08 10.92 -14.32
C LYS A 135 -2.27 9.41 -14.28
N SER A 136 -2.69 8.87 -13.16
CA SER A 136 -3.15 7.50 -13.04
C SER A 136 -4.55 7.45 -12.45
N ILE A 137 -5.28 6.43 -12.77
CA ILE A 137 -6.63 6.17 -12.25
C ILE A 137 -6.59 4.94 -11.36
N LYS A 138 -7.39 4.94 -10.29
CA LYS A 138 -7.63 3.74 -9.47
C LYS A 138 -8.55 2.78 -10.22
N TRP A 139 -8.05 2.19 -11.28
CA TRP A 139 -8.80 1.29 -12.12
C TRP A 139 -8.03 -0.02 -12.37
N THR A 140 -8.72 -1.13 -12.22
CA THR A 140 -8.26 -2.46 -12.60
C THR A 140 -9.30 -3.14 -13.47
N PHE A 141 -8.91 -4.16 -14.22
CA PHE A 141 -9.86 -4.89 -15.05
C PHE A 141 -11.01 -5.52 -14.24
N SER A 142 -10.83 -5.75 -12.95
CA SER A 142 -11.89 -6.28 -12.07
C SER A 142 -13.12 -5.37 -12.03
N GLN A 143 -12.96 -4.06 -12.27
CA GLN A 143 -14.09 -3.12 -12.33
C GLN A 143 -14.96 -3.29 -13.59
N MET A 144 -14.48 -4.03 -14.59
CA MET A 144 -15.28 -4.41 -15.77
C MET A 144 -16.05 -5.70 -15.57
N LEU A 145 -15.71 -6.48 -14.53
CA LEU A 145 -16.30 -7.78 -14.28
C LEU A 145 -17.52 -7.66 -13.36
N SER A 146 -18.49 -8.54 -13.59
CA SER A 146 -19.61 -8.77 -12.66
C SER A 146 -19.17 -9.77 -11.59
N GLU A 147 -19.77 -9.73 -10.41
CA GLU A 147 -19.58 -10.74 -9.36
C GLU A 147 -20.03 -12.15 -9.81
N ASP A 148 -21.04 -12.20 -10.70
CA ASP A 148 -21.46 -13.45 -11.32
C ASP A 148 -20.55 -13.77 -12.53
N PRO A 149 -19.76 -14.87 -12.49
CA PRO A 149 -18.91 -15.26 -13.60
C PRO A 149 -19.68 -15.52 -14.92
N MET A 150 -20.96 -15.91 -14.84
CA MET A 150 -21.80 -16.16 -16.02
C MET A 150 -22.12 -14.88 -16.80
N GLU A 151 -21.98 -13.71 -16.14
CA GLU A 151 -22.14 -12.40 -16.76
C GLU A 151 -20.82 -11.86 -17.35
N ASN A 152 -19.70 -12.57 -17.20
CA ASN A 152 -18.38 -12.17 -17.65
C ASN A 152 -18.04 -12.79 -19.01
N THR A 153 -18.85 -12.53 -20.03
CA THR A 153 -18.49 -12.81 -21.42
C THR A 153 -17.96 -11.56 -22.11
N ILE A 154 -17.09 -11.73 -23.11
CA ILE A 154 -16.53 -10.60 -23.88
C ILE A 154 -17.65 -9.71 -24.44
N GLN A 155 -18.72 -10.31 -24.96
CA GLN A 155 -19.84 -9.57 -25.53
C GLN A 155 -20.57 -8.74 -24.46
N LYS A 156 -20.94 -9.34 -23.33
CA LYS A 156 -21.64 -8.63 -22.24
C LYS A 156 -20.79 -7.51 -21.65
N ILE A 157 -19.47 -7.73 -21.50
CA ILE A 157 -18.56 -6.67 -21.05
C ILE A 157 -18.51 -5.55 -22.08
N ARG A 158 -18.37 -5.87 -23.36
CA ARG A 158 -18.37 -4.87 -24.46
C ARG A 158 -19.65 -4.05 -24.45
N ASP A 159 -20.82 -4.68 -24.32
CA ASP A 159 -22.11 -4.00 -24.30
C ASP A 159 -22.25 -3.02 -23.11
N ARG A 160 -21.63 -3.35 -21.97
CA ARG A 160 -21.58 -2.45 -20.81
C ARG A 160 -20.64 -1.25 -21.04
N VAL A 161 -19.43 -1.49 -21.53
CA VAL A 161 -18.41 -0.45 -21.62
C VAL A 161 -18.59 0.46 -22.84
N CYS A 162 -19.23 0.00 -23.92
CA CYS A 162 -19.46 0.83 -25.12
C CYS A 162 -20.45 1.99 -24.88
N THR A 163 -21.27 1.89 -23.83
CA THR A 163 -22.22 2.96 -23.43
C THR A 163 -21.69 3.83 -22.30
N ASP A 164 -20.58 3.44 -21.67
CA ASP A 164 -19.98 4.17 -20.55
C ASP A 164 -18.93 5.17 -21.07
N VAL A 165 -19.19 6.46 -20.85
CA VAL A 165 -18.34 7.56 -21.29
C VAL A 165 -16.91 7.54 -20.72
N ARG A 166 -16.68 6.74 -19.64
CA ARG A 166 -15.37 6.55 -19.03
C ARG A 166 -14.46 5.64 -19.84
N TYR A 167 -14.98 4.98 -20.87
CA TYR A 167 -14.20 4.10 -21.75
C TYR A 167 -14.16 4.66 -23.16
N LYS A 168 -13.06 4.43 -23.83
CA LYS A 168 -12.85 4.78 -25.23
C LYS A 168 -12.56 3.56 -26.08
N GLU A 169 -12.94 3.62 -27.34
CA GLU A 169 -12.67 2.54 -28.30
C GLU A 169 -11.15 2.38 -28.53
N LEU A 170 -10.69 1.16 -28.41
CA LEU A 170 -9.31 0.79 -28.66
C LEU A 170 -9.18 0.22 -30.09
N LYS A 171 -8.89 1.09 -31.06
CA LYS A 171 -8.75 0.69 -32.47
C LYS A 171 -7.40 0.01 -32.72
N ILE A 172 -7.36 -1.31 -32.62
CA ILE A 172 -6.21 -2.12 -33.03
C ILE A 172 -6.62 -2.93 -34.25
N SER A 173 -6.03 -2.60 -35.40
CA SER A 173 -6.30 -3.31 -36.64
C SER A 173 -5.88 -4.78 -36.58
N SER A 174 -6.67 -5.65 -37.19
CA SER A 174 -6.37 -7.07 -37.45
C SER A 174 -6.21 -7.98 -36.20
N LEU A 175 -6.99 -7.75 -35.13
CA LEU A 175 -7.15 -8.72 -34.06
C LEU A 175 -8.31 -9.67 -34.40
N THR A 176 -7.98 -10.88 -34.83
CA THR A 176 -8.95 -11.93 -35.14
C THR A 176 -9.04 -12.94 -33.99
N GLU A 177 -10.11 -13.76 -33.96
CA GLU A 177 -10.20 -14.87 -33.00
C GLU A 177 -8.96 -15.77 -33.08
N LYS A 178 -8.52 -16.10 -34.29
CA LYS A 178 -7.33 -16.91 -34.55
C LYS A 178 -6.05 -16.32 -33.93
N PHE A 179 -5.95 -14.99 -33.82
CA PHE A 179 -4.81 -14.35 -33.13
C PHE A 179 -4.80 -14.75 -31.66
N PHE A 180 -5.93 -14.67 -30.97
CA PHE A 180 -6.01 -15.00 -29.54
C PHE A 180 -5.89 -16.51 -29.28
N GLU A 181 -6.33 -17.36 -30.19
CA GLU A 181 -6.21 -18.81 -30.06
C GLU A 181 -4.79 -19.32 -30.32
N ASN A 182 -4.07 -18.70 -31.26
CA ASN A 182 -2.78 -19.21 -31.75
C ASN A 182 -1.57 -18.37 -31.31
N THR A 183 -1.76 -17.39 -30.46
CA THR A 183 -0.68 -16.62 -29.81
C THR A 183 -0.60 -17.04 -28.36
N PHE A 184 0.62 -17.30 -27.87
CA PHE A 184 0.88 -17.82 -26.54
C PHE A 184 1.64 -16.81 -25.72
N LEU A 185 1.37 -16.79 -24.40
CA LEU A 185 2.11 -16.05 -23.41
C LEU A 185 2.55 -16.99 -22.28
N GLY A 186 3.84 -16.97 -21.98
CA GLY A 186 4.44 -17.81 -20.94
C GLY A 186 3.99 -17.45 -19.53
N PHE A 187 4.12 -18.41 -18.62
CA PHE A 187 3.92 -18.21 -17.19
C PHE A 187 4.99 -18.89 -16.34
N SER A 188 5.20 -18.34 -15.15
CA SER A 188 5.86 -18.97 -14.01
C SER A 188 4.79 -19.17 -12.93
N TYR A 189 4.57 -20.41 -12.50
CA TYR A 189 3.61 -20.75 -11.48
C TYR A 189 4.31 -21.20 -10.22
N ILE A 190 4.13 -20.45 -9.14
CA ILE A 190 4.85 -20.62 -7.88
C ILE A 190 3.91 -21.26 -6.87
N VAL A 191 4.36 -22.38 -6.31
CA VAL A 191 3.65 -23.14 -5.29
C VAL A 191 4.54 -23.24 -4.06
N PRO A 192 4.14 -22.67 -2.91
CA PRO A 192 4.89 -22.82 -1.65
C PRO A 192 4.89 -24.28 -1.20
N ASP A 193 6.03 -24.73 -0.67
CA ASP A 193 6.20 -26.10 -0.17
C ASP A 193 5.96 -26.21 1.35
N SER A 194 5.31 -25.25 1.97
CA SER A 194 4.92 -25.29 3.39
C SER A 194 3.42 -25.45 3.56
N GLN A 195 3.04 -26.11 4.66
CA GLN A 195 1.64 -26.20 5.09
C GLN A 195 1.30 -25.17 6.18
N LYS A 196 2.29 -24.44 6.71
CA LYS A 196 2.08 -23.44 7.73
C LYS A 196 1.73 -22.10 7.08
N GLN A 197 0.58 -21.55 7.42
CA GLN A 197 0.07 -20.29 6.85
C GLN A 197 1.03 -19.12 7.04
N GLU A 198 1.67 -19.02 8.21
CA GLU A 198 2.65 -17.94 8.48
C GLU A 198 3.85 -17.98 7.53
N ASP A 199 4.36 -19.18 7.25
CA ASP A 199 5.48 -19.36 6.34
C ASP A 199 5.08 -19.05 4.90
N ILE A 200 3.86 -19.44 4.50
CA ILE A 200 3.29 -19.14 3.19
C ILE A 200 3.20 -17.62 2.98
N VAL A 201 2.65 -16.89 3.94
CA VAL A 201 2.52 -15.41 3.89
C VAL A 201 3.89 -14.74 3.79
N LYS A 202 4.87 -15.17 4.61
CA LYS A 202 6.24 -14.64 4.54
C LYS A 202 6.90 -14.89 3.20
N SER A 203 6.74 -16.07 2.64
CA SER A 203 7.31 -16.40 1.31
C SER A 203 6.73 -15.53 0.21
N TYR A 204 5.42 -15.29 0.23
CA TYR A 204 4.81 -14.40 -0.74
C TYR A 204 5.26 -12.96 -0.57
N ALA A 205 5.38 -12.45 0.65
CA ALA A 205 5.91 -11.11 0.89
C ALA A 205 7.34 -10.96 0.34
N LEU A 206 8.20 -11.94 0.59
CA LEU A 206 9.57 -11.96 0.05
C LEU A 206 9.59 -12.08 -1.47
N LEU A 207 8.74 -12.95 -2.03
CA LEU A 207 8.62 -13.12 -3.47
C LEU A 207 8.17 -11.84 -4.15
N PHE A 208 7.15 -11.16 -3.61
CA PHE A 208 6.70 -9.86 -4.10
C PHE A 208 7.81 -8.82 -4.08
N ARG A 209 8.55 -8.73 -2.97
CA ARG A 209 9.68 -7.82 -2.87
C ARG A 209 10.72 -8.09 -3.95
N ASN A 210 11.05 -9.36 -4.19
CA ASN A 210 12.05 -9.74 -5.19
C ASN A 210 11.56 -9.48 -6.63
N ILE A 211 10.31 -9.82 -6.95
CA ILE A 211 9.74 -9.56 -8.27
C ILE A 211 9.71 -8.05 -8.56
N ASN A 212 9.34 -7.23 -7.57
CA ASN A 212 9.32 -5.79 -7.72
C ASN A 212 10.71 -5.18 -7.83
N TYR A 213 11.71 -5.77 -7.17
CA TYR A 213 13.10 -5.33 -7.29
C TYR A 213 13.70 -5.57 -8.69
N PHE A 214 13.31 -6.65 -9.34
CA PHE A 214 13.80 -7.04 -10.68
C PHE A 214 12.84 -6.68 -11.83
N GLY A 215 11.64 -6.17 -11.54
CA GLY A 215 10.60 -5.88 -12.52
C GLY A 215 10.36 -4.38 -12.76
N MET A 216 9.21 -4.05 -13.34
CA MET A 216 8.76 -2.66 -13.46
C MET A 216 8.45 -2.09 -12.07
N ASN A 217 9.11 -0.98 -11.71
CA ASN A 217 9.03 -0.36 -10.40
C ASN A 217 7.59 -0.09 -9.96
N LEU A 218 7.16 -0.71 -8.89
CA LEU A 218 6.03 -0.24 -8.10
C LEU A 218 6.41 1.11 -7.46
N SER A 219 5.42 1.95 -7.17
CA SER A 219 5.68 3.06 -6.25
C SER A 219 6.14 2.49 -4.89
N ALA A 220 6.90 3.26 -4.14
CA ALA A 220 7.40 2.84 -2.84
C ALA A 220 6.27 2.44 -1.88
N LEU A 221 5.13 3.15 -1.95
CA LEU A 221 3.92 2.83 -1.20
C LEU A 221 3.32 1.47 -1.62
N GLU A 222 3.19 1.20 -2.92
CA GLU A 222 2.67 -0.08 -3.42
C GLU A 222 3.59 -1.24 -3.05
N SER A 223 4.90 -1.04 -3.15
CA SER A 223 5.91 -2.01 -2.73
C SER A 223 5.79 -2.34 -1.23
N ARG A 224 5.63 -1.33 -0.38
CA ARG A 224 5.41 -1.52 1.05
C ARG A 224 4.10 -2.24 1.34
N ARG A 225 3.01 -1.85 0.71
CA ARG A 225 1.70 -2.48 0.85
C ARG A 225 1.72 -3.95 0.48
N SER A 226 2.50 -4.32 -0.52
CA SER A 226 2.64 -5.72 -0.94
C SER A 226 3.18 -6.64 0.16
N LEU A 227 3.93 -6.11 1.13
CA LEU A 227 4.52 -6.89 2.21
C LEU A 227 3.47 -7.44 3.20
N TYR A 228 2.41 -6.71 3.49
CA TYR A 228 1.43 -7.08 4.52
C TYR A 228 0.05 -7.44 3.98
N PHE A 229 -0.16 -7.26 2.70
CA PHE A 229 -1.48 -7.43 2.10
C PHE A 229 -2.07 -8.82 2.30
N MET A 230 -1.22 -9.85 2.29
CA MET A 230 -1.60 -11.25 2.37
C MET A 230 -2.10 -11.65 3.77
N ASN A 231 -1.85 -10.85 4.78
CA ASN A 231 -2.31 -11.06 6.13
C ASN A 231 -3.33 -9.99 6.50
N HIS A 232 -4.60 -10.39 6.61
CA HIS A 232 -5.71 -9.48 6.90
C HIS A 232 -5.51 -8.68 8.21
N GLU A 233 -4.91 -9.29 9.24
CA GLU A 233 -4.64 -8.63 10.51
C GLU A 233 -3.59 -7.53 10.36
N TYR A 234 -2.47 -7.84 9.71
CA TYR A 234 -1.43 -6.83 9.44
C TYR A 234 -1.93 -5.73 8.48
N ARG A 235 -2.76 -6.12 7.51
CA ARG A 235 -3.39 -5.13 6.63
C ARG A 235 -4.24 -4.15 7.46
N ASN A 236 -5.12 -4.63 8.32
CA ASN A 236 -5.95 -3.78 9.15
C ASN A 236 -5.10 -2.91 10.10
N LEU A 237 -4.05 -3.49 10.68
CA LEU A 237 -3.11 -2.77 11.53
C LEU A 237 -2.45 -1.59 10.78
N PHE A 238 -1.84 -1.86 9.62
CA PHE A 238 -1.06 -0.85 8.89
C PHE A 238 -1.92 0.16 8.13
N GLU A 239 -3.05 -0.28 7.57
CA GLU A 239 -3.98 0.64 6.89
C GLU A 239 -4.88 1.41 7.88
N GLY A 240 -4.80 1.10 9.17
CA GLY A 240 -5.62 1.77 10.18
C GLY A 240 -7.11 1.43 10.01
N ILE A 241 -7.44 0.15 9.99
CA ILE A 241 -8.82 -0.34 9.91
C ILE A 241 -9.22 -0.90 11.27
N ASP A 242 -10.29 -0.38 11.85
CA ASP A 242 -10.82 -0.81 13.14
C ASP A 242 -11.61 -2.13 13.05
N GLU A 243 -12.18 -2.57 14.19
CA GLU A 243 -12.97 -3.80 14.26
C GLU A 243 -14.28 -3.75 13.47
N GLU A 244 -14.81 -2.55 13.20
CA GLU A 244 -15.99 -2.34 12.36
C GLU A 244 -15.65 -2.27 10.86
N GLY A 245 -14.37 -2.45 10.49
CA GLY A 245 -13.89 -2.31 9.11
C GLY A 245 -13.79 -0.87 8.61
N LYS A 246 -13.78 0.11 9.53
CA LYS A 246 -13.73 1.54 9.21
C LYS A 246 -12.32 2.10 9.33
N ASP A 247 -12.01 3.08 8.49
CA ASP A 247 -10.75 3.83 8.51
C ASP A 247 -10.64 4.70 9.77
N VAL A 248 -9.62 4.47 10.58
CA VAL A 248 -9.38 5.22 11.81
C VAL A 248 -9.10 6.70 11.58
N LEU A 249 -8.56 7.07 10.43
CA LEU A 249 -8.34 8.46 10.04
C LEU A 249 -9.55 9.10 9.34
N CYS A 250 -10.72 8.44 9.35
CA CYS A 250 -11.99 8.95 8.82
C CYS A 250 -11.89 9.48 7.38
N GLY A 251 -11.04 8.89 6.56
CA GLY A 251 -10.84 9.32 5.17
C GLY A 251 -10.09 10.65 5.02
N MET A 252 -9.45 11.14 6.08
CA MET A 252 -8.73 12.41 6.03
C MET A 252 -7.63 12.43 4.98
N LEU A 253 -7.52 13.56 4.31
CA LEU A 253 -6.58 13.82 3.22
C LEU A 253 -5.56 14.87 3.62
N ILE A 254 -4.43 14.88 2.93
CA ILE A 254 -3.49 15.99 2.91
C ILE A 254 -3.44 16.62 1.53
N ILE A 255 -3.46 17.93 1.47
CA ILE A 255 -3.29 18.68 0.22
C ILE A 255 -1.85 19.20 0.18
N GLU A 256 -1.05 18.67 -0.72
CA GLU A 256 0.31 19.12 -1.01
C GLU A 256 0.40 19.52 -2.48
N LYS A 257 0.94 20.72 -2.76
CA LYS A 257 1.17 21.20 -4.14
C LYS A 257 -0.04 21.05 -5.08
N MET A 258 -1.24 21.37 -4.58
CA MET A 258 -2.54 21.26 -5.30
C MET A 258 -3.02 19.81 -5.54
N GLN A 259 -2.38 18.84 -4.95
CA GLN A 259 -2.81 17.43 -4.99
C GLN A 259 -3.35 17.01 -3.63
N SER A 260 -4.29 16.08 -3.66
CA SER A 260 -4.90 15.52 -2.46
C SER A 260 -4.56 14.04 -2.37
N SER A 261 -3.93 13.62 -1.29
CA SER A 261 -3.62 12.21 -1.03
C SER A 261 -4.14 11.80 0.34
N LYS A 262 -4.44 10.49 0.50
CA LYS A 262 -4.87 9.94 1.79
C LYS A 262 -3.71 10.01 2.78
N LEU A 263 -3.99 10.38 4.04
CA LEU A 263 -3.01 10.30 5.11
C LEU A 263 -2.58 8.85 5.33
N ASP A 264 -1.28 8.63 5.40
CA ASP A 264 -0.68 7.31 5.59
C ASP A 264 -0.57 6.98 7.08
N PHE A 265 -1.33 6.00 7.56
CA PHE A 265 -1.33 5.62 8.97
C PHE A 265 0.00 5.02 9.42
N VAL A 266 0.72 4.32 8.53
CA VAL A 266 2.07 3.77 8.83
C VAL A 266 3.06 4.86 9.21
N ARG A 267 2.93 6.07 8.67
CA ARG A 267 3.73 7.24 9.05
C ARG A 267 3.70 7.47 10.57
N TYR A 268 2.52 7.44 11.13
CA TYR A 268 2.32 7.68 12.57
C TYR A 268 2.78 6.50 13.40
N LEU A 269 2.43 5.27 12.99
CA LEU A 269 2.84 4.06 13.69
C LEU A 269 4.37 3.94 13.76
N ALA A 270 5.07 4.09 12.64
CA ALA A 270 6.52 3.96 12.58
C ALA A 270 7.24 4.99 13.49
N ALA A 271 6.83 6.26 13.40
CA ALA A 271 7.44 7.31 14.21
C ALA A 271 7.19 7.11 15.71
N LEU A 272 5.96 6.75 16.07
CA LEU A 272 5.58 6.55 17.47
C LEU A 272 6.17 5.26 18.05
N SER A 273 6.40 4.23 17.25
CA SER A 273 7.09 3.01 17.67
C SER A 273 8.53 3.27 18.10
N GLN A 274 9.22 4.21 17.46
CA GLN A 274 10.56 4.64 17.91
C GLN A 274 10.52 5.64 19.06
N PHE A 275 9.47 6.45 19.16
CA PHE A 275 9.29 7.40 20.27
C PHE A 275 8.93 6.70 21.58
N TYR A 276 8.06 5.68 21.53
CA TYR A 276 7.40 5.06 22.68
C TYR A 276 8.35 4.48 23.74
N PRO A 277 9.41 3.72 23.41
CA PRO A 277 10.19 3.01 24.42
C PRO A 277 10.87 3.93 25.45
N GLU A 278 11.33 5.10 25.01
CA GLU A 278 12.06 6.05 25.85
C GLU A 278 11.36 7.42 25.95
N GLU A 279 10.20 7.58 25.30
CA GLU A 279 9.52 8.86 25.10
C GLU A 279 10.47 9.96 24.55
N ASN A 280 11.40 9.54 23.69
CA ASN A 280 12.47 10.36 23.18
C ASN A 280 12.32 10.64 21.69
N HIS A 281 11.95 11.86 21.36
CA HIS A 281 11.78 12.29 19.98
C HIS A 281 13.07 12.20 19.13
N LYS A 282 14.25 12.16 19.74
CA LYS A 282 15.53 12.03 19.01
C LYS A 282 15.73 10.65 18.41
N GLU A 283 15.04 9.62 18.92
CA GLU A 283 15.09 8.26 18.39
C GLU A 283 14.32 8.13 17.08
N VAL A 284 13.31 8.98 16.85
CA VAL A 284 12.50 8.96 15.64
C VAL A 284 13.38 9.20 14.40
N MET A 285 13.38 8.26 13.47
CA MET A 285 14.19 8.31 12.25
C MET A 285 15.70 8.53 12.50
N LYS A 286 16.24 8.04 13.61
CA LYS A 286 17.64 8.26 14.04
C LYS A 286 18.66 7.82 12.99
N TRP A 287 18.35 6.74 12.28
CA TRP A 287 19.22 6.12 11.28
C TRP A 287 19.00 6.66 9.86
N TYR A 288 18.13 7.64 9.70
CA TYR A 288 17.79 8.23 8.41
C TYR A 288 18.23 9.69 8.36
N SER A 289 19.13 10.01 7.46
CA SER A 289 19.73 11.34 7.38
C SER A 289 18.83 12.39 6.72
N LYS A 290 17.85 11.93 5.93
CA LYS A 290 16.96 12.80 5.13
C LYS A 290 15.52 12.32 5.21
N VAL A 291 14.58 13.25 5.20
CA VAL A 291 13.14 12.96 5.15
C VAL A 291 12.73 12.38 3.78
N SER A 292 13.54 12.56 2.74
CA SER A 292 13.36 11.87 1.45
C SER A 292 13.43 10.34 1.57
N SER A 293 14.05 9.82 2.65
CA SER A 293 14.09 8.38 2.97
C SER A 293 12.85 7.88 3.73
N ARG A 294 11.77 8.65 3.79
CA ARG A 294 10.58 8.30 4.59
C ARG A 294 9.93 6.98 4.17
N GLU A 295 9.83 6.72 2.89
CA GLU A 295 9.24 5.45 2.41
C GLU A 295 10.12 4.24 2.76
N SER A 296 11.43 4.35 2.65
CA SER A 296 12.35 3.33 3.14
C SER A 296 12.19 3.11 4.65
N TYR A 297 12.01 4.19 5.41
CA TYR A 297 11.75 4.13 6.85
C TYR A 297 10.46 3.39 7.19
N TYR A 298 9.37 3.67 6.46
CA TYR A 298 8.09 2.99 6.65
C TYR A 298 8.15 1.54 6.22
N ALA A 299 8.85 1.25 5.12
CA ALA A 299 9.06 -0.12 4.65
C ALA A 299 9.91 -0.94 5.62
N ASP A 300 10.95 -0.35 6.22
CA ASP A 300 11.78 -1.00 7.24
C ASP A 300 10.96 -1.31 8.50
N PHE A 301 10.09 -0.39 8.94
CA PHE A 301 9.18 -0.62 10.07
C PHE A 301 8.22 -1.79 9.81
N VAL A 302 7.59 -1.79 8.64
CA VAL A 302 6.68 -2.87 8.22
C VAL A 302 7.44 -4.20 8.16
N SER A 303 8.61 -4.22 7.55
CA SER A 303 9.44 -5.43 7.44
C SER A 303 9.85 -5.96 8.82
N TYR A 304 10.21 -5.07 9.74
CA TYR A 304 10.52 -5.42 11.13
C TYR A 304 9.35 -6.14 11.81
N LEU A 305 8.15 -5.58 11.76
CA LEU A 305 6.96 -6.17 12.38
C LEU A 305 6.55 -7.50 11.76
N LEU A 306 6.77 -7.66 10.47
CA LEU A 306 6.48 -8.92 9.75
C LEU A 306 7.56 -9.98 9.95
N GLY A 307 8.69 -9.63 10.61
CA GLY A 307 9.85 -10.51 10.75
C GLY A 307 10.53 -10.83 9.41
N LEU A 308 10.51 -9.86 8.48
CA LEU A 308 11.14 -9.92 7.15
C LEU A 308 12.46 -9.16 7.11
N ASP A 309 13.00 -8.80 8.27
CA ASP A 309 14.21 -7.98 8.37
C ASP A 309 15.41 -8.63 7.72
N GLN A 310 16.17 -7.83 7.01
CA GLN A 310 17.57 -8.12 6.72
C GLN A 310 18.40 -7.87 7.99
N GLU A 311 19.48 -8.61 8.18
CA GLU A 311 20.35 -8.48 9.36
C GLU A 311 20.80 -7.05 9.63
N ASP A 312 20.97 -6.23 8.58
CA ASP A 312 21.42 -4.85 8.67
C ASP A 312 20.34 -3.87 9.23
N ASN A 313 19.06 -4.26 9.28
CA ASN A 313 17.97 -3.36 9.67
C ASN A 313 17.37 -3.66 11.05
N LYS A 314 17.72 -4.77 11.68
CA LYS A 314 17.15 -5.18 12.98
C LYS A 314 17.29 -4.13 14.07
N HIS A 315 18.42 -3.46 14.14
CA HIS A 315 18.72 -2.50 15.20
C HIS A 315 17.93 -1.19 15.12
N LYS A 316 17.27 -0.90 14.01
CA LYS A 316 16.55 0.37 13.82
C LYS A 316 15.26 0.46 14.65
N PHE A 317 14.63 -0.68 14.89
CA PHE A 317 13.37 -0.79 15.66
C PHE A 317 13.49 -1.76 16.84
N ASP A 318 14.67 -2.22 17.21
CA ASP A 318 14.92 -3.25 18.23
C ASP A 318 14.41 -2.91 19.63
N LYS A 319 14.29 -1.61 19.94
CA LYS A 319 13.72 -1.12 21.20
C LYS A 319 12.19 -1.21 21.26
N PHE A 320 11.53 -1.37 20.12
CA PHE A 320 10.08 -1.47 20.04
C PHE A 320 9.63 -2.92 20.06
N HIS A 321 8.99 -3.33 21.14
CA HIS A 321 8.42 -4.65 21.27
C HIS A 321 6.92 -4.60 21.02
N PHE A 322 6.52 -5.02 19.83
CA PHE A 322 5.12 -4.94 19.37
C PHE A 322 4.13 -5.55 20.39
N LYS A 323 4.47 -6.71 20.95
CA LYS A 323 3.60 -7.39 21.92
C LYS A 323 3.44 -6.67 23.26
N GLU A 324 4.33 -5.76 23.62
CA GLU A 324 4.20 -4.95 24.85
C GLU A 324 3.14 -3.86 24.69
N VAL A 325 2.94 -3.38 23.46
CA VAL A 325 1.94 -2.34 23.14
C VAL A 325 0.63 -2.96 22.67
N PHE A 326 0.72 -4.03 21.91
CA PHE A 326 -0.38 -4.72 21.27
C PHE A 326 -0.38 -6.20 21.68
N GLU A 327 -0.73 -6.46 22.95
CA GLU A 327 -0.65 -7.81 23.57
C GLU A 327 -1.41 -8.88 22.78
N ASP A 328 -2.60 -8.52 22.28
CA ASP A 328 -3.38 -9.34 21.35
C ASP A 328 -4.13 -8.49 20.32
N ASN A 329 -4.73 -9.16 19.34
CA ASN A 329 -5.42 -8.50 18.25
C ASN A 329 -6.68 -7.76 18.68
N SER A 330 -7.30 -8.13 19.79
CA SER A 330 -8.52 -7.48 20.29
C SER A 330 -8.21 -6.09 20.86
N ILE A 331 -7.07 -5.95 21.53
CA ILE A 331 -6.66 -4.70 22.19
C ILE A 331 -6.41 -3.59 21.18
N TRP A 332 -5.60 -3.83 20.14
CA TRP A 332 -5.32 -2.77 19.18
C TRP A 332 -6.55 -2.41 18.33
N LYS A 333 -7.43 -3.38 18.02
CA LYS A 333 -8.68 -3.11 17.31
C LYS A 333 -9.62 -2.22 18.11
N GLN A 334 -9.75 -2.49 19.41
CA GLN A 334 -10.51 -1.64 20.32
C GLN A 334 -9.94 -0.22 20.41
N ARG A 335 -8.60 -0.10 20.54
CA ARG A 335 -7.92 1.20 20.55
C ARG A 335 -8.12 1.96 19.24
N TYR A 336 -8.18 1.27 18.11
CA TYR A 336 -8.47 1.86 16.81
C TYR A 336 -9.89 2.40 16.74
N CYS A 337 -10.88 1.67 17.26
CA CYS A 337 -12.24 2.18 17.36
C CYS A 337 -12.30 3.45 18.24
N THR A 338 -11.65 3.44 19.40
CA THR A 338 -11.52 4.62 20.27
C THR A 338 -10.87 5.79 19.58
N LEU A 339 -9.80 5.55 18.80
CA LEU A 339 -9.10 6.57 18.02
C LEU A 339 -10.03 7.19 16.98
N ARG A 340 -10.73 6.36 16.18
CA ARG A 340 -11.69 6.84 15.17
C ARG A 340 -12.77 7.74 15.78
N LEU A 341 -13.41 7.28 16.86
CA LEU A 341 -14.43 8.08 17.55
C LEU A 341 -13.88 9.41 18.09
N SER A 342 -12.65 9.39 18.60
CA SER A 342 -11.97 10.62 19.07
C SER A 342 -11.68 11.58 17.91
N ILE A 343 -11.25 11.05 16.77
CA ILE A 343 -11.03 11.84 15.55
C ILE A 343 -12.35 12.45 15.06
N GLU A 344 -13.43 11.67 14.98
CA GLU A 344 -14.77 12.16 14.60
C GLU A 344 -15.21 13.36 15.46
N ARG A 345 -14.94 13.30 16.78
CA ARG A 345 -15.23 14.41 17.71
C ARG A 345 -14.37 15.65 17.44
N LEU A 346 -13.10 15.46 17.08
CA LEU A 346 -12.15 16.54 16.86
C LEU A 346 -12.26 17.18 15.46
N MET A 347 -12.69 16.43 14.44
CA MET A 347 -12.75 16.89 13.05
C MET A 347 -13.41 18.26 12.84
N PRO A 348 -14.55 18.59 13.49
CA PRO A 348 -15.17 19.91 13.34
C PRO A 348 -14.30 21.06 13.86
N LYS A 349 -13.34 20.78 14.75
CA LYS A 349 -12.43 21.75 15.38
C LYS A 349 -11.07 21.85 14.67
N MET A 350 -10.69 20.89 13.80
CA MET A 350 -9.38 20.79 13.16
C MET A 350 -9.14 21.83 12.05
N GLY A 351 -10.17 22.57 11.61
CA GLY A 351 -10.03 23.54 10.52
C GLY A 351 -9.73 22.90 9.16
N LEU A 352 -10.34 21.75 8.89
CA LEU A 352 -10.15 20.99 7.66
C LEU A 352 -10.81 21.67 6.47
N LYS A 353 -10.11 21.74 5.34
CA LYS A 353 -10.71 22.14 4.07
C LYS A 353 -11.67 21.06 3.59
N ASN A 354 -12.86 21.48 3.14
CA ASN A 354 -13.95 20.57 2.71
C ASN A 354 -14.32 19.51 3.79
N GLY A 355 -14.08 19.81 5.06
CA GLY A 355 -14.40 18.92 6.16
C GLY A 355 -13.47 17.72 6.38
N ILE A 356 -12.55 17.42 5.46
CA ILE A 356 -11.70 16.23 5.51
C ILE A 356 -10.21 16.48 5.19
N SER A 357 -9.85 17.64 4.65
CA SER A 357 -8.50 17.84 4.11
C SER A 357 -7.65 18.78 4.95
N PHE A 358 -6.49 18.33 5.41
CA PHE A 358 -5.45 19.20 5.93
C PHE A 358 -4.73 19.93 4.78
N THR A 359 -4.46 21.21 4.98
CA THR A 359 -3.68 22.04 4.04
C THR A 359 -2.19 22.07 4.39
N SER A 360 -1.79 21.44 5.47
CA SER A 360 -0.41 21.41 5.94
C SER A 360 -0.14 20.14 6.76
N LEU A 361 0.98 19.47 6.47
CA LEU A 361 1.49 18.36 7.30
C LEU A 361 1.78 18.78 8.75
N ILE A 362 2.11 20.06 8.97
CA ILE A 362 2.31 20.59 10.32
C ILE A 362 1.02 20.47 11.12
N ASN A 363 -0.10 20.88 10.54
CA ASN A 363 -1.40 20.79 11.19
C ASN A 363 -1.78 19.34 11.46
N ALA A 364 -1.67 18.47 10.45
CA ALA A 364 -1.94 17.04 10.61
C ALA A 364 -1.09 16.41 11.72
N ASP A 365 0.20 16.73 11.77
CA ASP A 365 1.13 16.20 12.78
C ASP A 365 0.74 16.61 14.21
N TYR A 366 0.39 17.89 14.44
CA TYR A 366 -0.05 18.35 15.77
C TYR A 366 -1.36 17.70 16.21
N TRP A 367 -2.32 17.56 15.30
CA TRP A 367 -3.60 16.95 15.63
C TRP A 367 -3.52 15.43 15.83
N LEU A 368 -2.60 14.73 15.18
CA LEU A 368 -2.67 13.27 15.09
C LEU A 368 -1.58 12.55 15.92
N TYR A 369 -0.33 13.04 16.00
CA TYR A 369 0.73 12.30 16.70
C TYR A 369 0.40 12.08 18.19
N GLY A 370 0.04 13.13 18.92
CA GLY A 370 -0.29 13.01 20.33
C GLY A 370 -1.54 12.17 20.58
N LEU A 371 -2.57 12.37 19.76
CA LEU A 371 -3.81 11.60 19.87
C LEU A 371 -3.56 10.10 19.66
N ILE A 372 -2.88 9.74 18.56
CA ILE A 372 -2.54 8.34 18.25
C ILE A 372 -1.64 7.76 19.35
N TYR A 373 -0.67 8.52 19.85
CA TYR A 373 0.19 8.08 20.93
C TYR A 373 -0.60 7.73 22.19
N GLN A 374 -1.43 8.64 22.66
CA GLN A 374 -2.17 8.43 23.91
C GLN A 374 -3.19 7.30 23.79
N ILE A 375 -3.91 7.21 22.68
CA ILE A 375 -4.95 6.19 22.50
C ILE A 375 -4.35 4.84 22.11
N VAL A 376 -3.57 4.81 21.04
CA VAL A 376 -3.12 3.53 20.45
C VAL A 376 -1.96 2.93 21.26
N PHE A 377 -0.97 3.72 21.64
CA PHE A 377 0.21 3.21 22.34
C PHE A 377 0.02 3.14 23.85
N ARG A 378 -0.67 4.11 24.46
CA ARG A 378 -0.84 4.19 25.91
C ARG A 378 -2.18 3.65 26.41
N GLY A 379 -3.15 3.36 25.50
CA GLY A 379 -4.45 2.82 25.84
C GLY A 379 -5.35 3.78 26.63
N LYS A 380 -5.10 5.09 26.52
CA LYS A 380 -5.85 6.13 27.18
C LYS A 380 -7.06 6.59 26.39
N THR A 381 -7.98 7.28 27.04
CA THR A 381 -9.17 7.90 26.41
C THR A 381 -9.11 9.42 26.53
N LEU A 382 -9.67 10.11 25.53
CA LEU A 382 -9.75 11.55 25.51
C LEU A 382 -10.82 12.04 26.50
N ASN A 383 -10.54 13.10 27.24
CA ASN A 383 -11.52 13.71 28.15
C ASN A 383 -12.78 14.16 27.41
N ASP A 384 -13.89 14.29 28.15
CA ASP A 384 -15.17 14.69 27.55
C ASP A 384 -15.14 16.14 27.04
N ASP A 385 -14.51 17.05 27.78
CA ASP A 385 -14.29 18.42 27.31
C ASP A 385 -13.00 18.51 26.50
N ILE A 386 -13.15 18.87 25.23
CA ILE A 386 -12.05 18.98 24.26
C ILE A 386 -11.75 20.43 23.84
N ASP A 387 -12.49 21.40 24.34
CA ASP A 387 -12.36 22.80 23.87
C ASP A 387 -11.00 23.38 24.22
N GLU A 388 -10.55 23.23 25.47
CA GLU A 388 -9.22 23.69 25.90
C GLU A 388 -8.08 22.98 25.12
N LEU A 389 -8.20 21.67 24.87
CA LEU A 389 -7.26 20.95 24.03
C LEU A 389 -7.18 21.54 22.61
N CYS A 390 -8.33 21.80 22.01
CA CYS A 390 -8.39 22.36 20.67
C CYS A 390 -7.78 23.75 20.60
N ASP A 391 -8.02 24.57 21.61
CA ASP A 391 -7.48 25.92 21.69
C ASP A 391 -5.95 25.90 21.90
N GLU A 392 -5.44 25.02 22.76
CA GLU A 392 -4.00 24.84 22.98
C GLU A 392 -3.31 24.36 21.68
N LEU A 393 -3.87 23.37 20.99
CA LEU A 393 -3.32 22.89 19.71
C LEU A 393 -3.28 23.98 18.65
N LYS A 394 -4.36 24.73 18.49
CA LYS A 394 -4.43 25.86 17.52
C LYS A 394 -3.43 26.96 17.86
N ALA A 395 -3.32 27.34 19.15
CA ALA A 395 -2.35 28.32 19.60
C ALA A 395 -0.90 27.86 19.32
N GLU A 396 -0.58 26.60 19.61
CA GLU A 396 0.74 26.04 19.34
C GLU A 396 1.04 26.03 17.84
N ILE A 397 0.12 25.55 17.00
CA ILE A 397 0.27 25.55 15.53
C ILE A 397 0.52 26.97 15.01
N THR A 398 -0.30 27.93 15.43
CA THR A 398 -0.18 29.34 15.04
C THR A 398 1.17 29.91 15.46
N SER A 399 1.59 29.69 16.69
CA SER A 399 2.87 30.19 17.22
C SER A 399 4.08 29.67 16.45
N LYS A 400 4.03 28.43 15.93
CA LYS A 400 5.12 27.83 15.16
C LYS A 400 5.13 28.28 13.70
N VAL A 401 3.97 28.52 13.11
CA VAL A 401 3.83 28.89 11.69
C VAL A 401 3.99 30.42 11.52
N GLU A 402 3.35 31.21 12.39
CA GLU A 402 3.44 32.67 12.35
C GLU A 402 4.81 33.12 12.89
N GLY A 403 5.57 33.83 12.10
CA GLY A 403 6.90 34.33 12.46
C GLY A 403 8.07 33.36 12.15
N ASN A 404 7.78 32.20 11.57
CA ASN A 404 8.81 31.30 11.12
C ASN A 404 8.53 30.76 9.70
N GLU A 405 8.82 31.57 8.68
CA GLU A 405 8.62 31.17 7.29
C GLU A 405 9.37 29.88 6.90
N ASN A 406 10.52 29.60 7.51
CA ASN A 406 11.29 28.39 7.25
C ASN A 406 10.59 27.15 7.80
N TYR A 407 9.88 27.28 8.91
CA TYR A 407 9.09 26.18 9.47
C TYR A 407 7.95 25.78 8.52
N ALA A 408 7.23 26.78 8.02
CA ALA A 408 6.13 26.56 7.08
C ALA A 408 6.62 25.99 5.72
N LYS A 409 7.78 26.42 5.24
CA LYS A 409 8.37 25.99 3.95
C LYS A 409 9.04 24.61 4.02
N ALA A 410 9.44 24.13 5.20
CA ALA A 410 10.15 22.87 5.39
C ALA A 410 9.44 21.93 6.39
N PRO A 411 8.15 21.57 6.19
CA PRO A 411 7.39 20.74 7.12
C PRO A 411 8.04 19.37 7.38
N ASN A 412 8.82 18.91 6.43
CA ASN A 412 9.51 17.62 6.48
C ASN A 412 10.94 17.67 7.03
N GLN A 413 11.43 18.81 7.52
CA GLN A 413 12.73 18.85 8.16
C GLN A 413 12.72 18.00 9.45
N LEU A 414 13.65 17.03 9.53
CA LEU A 414 13.64 16.00 10.58
C LEU A 414 13.65 16.54 11.99
N GLY A 415 14.44 17.59 12.24
CA GLY A 415 14.49 18.24 13.57
C GLY A 415 13.15 18.88 13.96
N LEU A 416 12.43 19.45 13.00
CA LEU A 416 11.12 20.06 13.21
C LEU A 416 10.02 18.99 13.38
N LEU A 417 10.06 17.92 12.59
CA LEU A 417 9.16 16.78 12.77
C LEU A 417 9.27 16.18 14.17
N ARG A 418 10.49 15.94 14.64
CA ARG A 418 10.76 15.41 16.00
C ARG A 418 10.19 16.31 17.09
N LYS A 419 10.34 17.63 16.96
CA LYS A 419 9.75 18.59 17.90
C LYS A 419 8.23 18.52 17.87
N ARG A 420 7.60 18.49 16.68
CA ARG A 420 6.14 18.38 16.56
C ARG A 420 5.59 17.15 17.27
N ILE A 421 6.24 15.99 17.11
CA ILE A 421 5.83 14.76 17.80
C ILE A 421 5.84 14.98 19.30
N ASN A 422 6.94 15.49 19.84
CA ASN A 422 7.09 15.75 21.27
C ASN A 422 6.07 16.76 21.79
N ASP A 423 5.88 17.87 21.09
CA ASP A 423 4.96 18.93 21.49
C ASP A 423 3.51 18.45 21.45
N SER A 424 3.11 17.75 20.36
CA SER A 424 1.79 17.14 20.25
C SER A 424 1.51 16.15 21.38
N VAL A 425 2.46 15.23 21.65
CA VAL A 425 2.30 14.24 22.74
C VAL A 425 2.16 14.93 24.11
N LYS A 426 2.95 15.96 24.38
CA LYS A 426 2.88 16.73 25.65
C LYS A 426 1.54 17.45 25.80
N ILE A 427 1.01 18.04 24.74
CA ILE A 427 -0.29 18.70 24.79
C ILE A 427 -1.37 17.67 25.13
N TYR A 428 -1.48 16.60 24.35
CA TYR A 428 -2.50 15.58 24.58
C TYR A 428 -2.40 14.89 25.94
N SER A 429 -1.19 14.78 26.53
CA SER A 429 -1.02 14.14 27.85
C SER A 429 -1.81 14.82 28.99
N LYS A 430 -2.21 16.08 28.82
CA LYS A 430 -2.98 16.85 29.79
C LYS A 430 -4.50 16.57 29.72
N TYR A 431 -4.96 16.02 28.60
CA TYR A 431 -6.39 15.92 28.28
C TYR A 431 -6.86 14.47 28.06
N VAL A 432 -6.15 13.51 28.65
CA VAL A 432 -6.46 12.08 28.60
C VAL A 432 -6.41 11.45 29.99
N HIS A 433 -7.22 10.41 30.18
CA HIS A 433 -7.28 9.62 31.41
C HIS A 433 -7.10 8.14 31.19
#